data_4c87714d66ea62373c93cabf8fe91eda
#
_entry.id   4c87714d66ea62373c93cabf8fe91eda
#
_cell.length_a   1.000
_cell.length_b   1.000
_cell.length_c   1.000
_cell.angle_alpha   90.00
_cell.angle_beta   90.00
_cell.angle_gamma   90.00
#
_symmetry.space_group_name_H-M   'P 1'
#
loop_
_entity.id
_entity.type
_entity.pdbx_description
1 polymer ?
#
loop_
_entity_poly.entity_id
_entity_poly.type
_entity_poly.pdbx_seq_one_letter_code
_entity_poly.pdbx_strand_id
1 'polypeptide(L)'
;MDGLLTGEPSHHGILKGKFEGSHEKLEKCGRCWYLSRKEIDENSPSRHDGIDLKKENYLRISYSTFLQELGVALKVPQFTIATASVFCHRFFLRQSHAKNDWRIISIACMFLAGKVEETPHLLRDVIVVAYKIIHAKNAEEAQRVKQKEVYQQKKELILQAEGVVLVTLDFDLIVRHPYKLLVQAIKKIKVAQDALAQVAWNFVNDGLRTSICLQFQSHQIAAGAVFLAAKRLKLKIPSGGENPWWQEFGVTIHQLEGD
;
A
#
# COMPACT_ATOMS: atom_id res chain seq x y z
N MET A 1 -14.99 29.48 -8.13
CA MET A 1 -13.59 29.88 -7.79
C MET A 1 -12.69 28.71 -8.17
N ASP A 2 -12.46 28.66 -9.49
CA ASP A 2 -11.60 27.65 -10.13
C ASP A 2 -10.27 28.33 -10.45
N GLY A 3 -9.22 27.82 -9.87
CA GLY A 3 -7.89 28.29 -10.17
C GLY A 3 -6.87 27.52 -9.38
N LEU A 4 -6.11 26.71 -10.09
CA LEU A 4 -4.84 26.10 -9.70
C LEU A 4 -4.78 24.59 -9.94
N LEU A 5 -4.49 24.20 -11.19
CA LEU A 5 -3.76 22.97 -11.52
C LEU A 5 -3.34 22.98 -12.99
N THR A 6 -2.56 23.99 -13.40
CA THR A 6 -1.75 23.94 -14.62
C THR A 6 -0.30 24.22 -14.24
N GLY A 7 0.35 23.22 -13.67
CA GLY A 7 1.79 23.18 -13.49
C GLY A 7 2.26 21.85 -14.03
N GLU A 8 2.84 21.85 -15.23
CA GLU A 8 3.60 20.70 -15.73
C GLU A 8 4.78 20.46 -14.76
N PRO A 9 4.92 19.25 -14.18
CA PRO A 9 6.14 18.95 -13.42
C PRO A 9 7.27 18.76 -14.44
N SER A 10 8.26 19.63 -14.37
CA SER A 10 9.51 19.52 -15.11
C SER A 10 10.13 18.13 -14.91
N HIS A 11 10.40 17.45 -16.03
CA HIS A 11 10.87 16.06 -16.12
C HIS A 11 12.32 15.82 -15.66
N HIS A 12 12.91 16.64 -14.78
CA HIS A 12 14.36 16.61 -14.49
C HIS A 12 14.72 16.33 -13.03
N GLY A 13 14.08 15.39 -12.35
CA GLY A 13 14.35 15.15 -10.92
C GLY A 13 14.50 13.72 -10.41
N ILE A 14 14.33 12.69 -11.25
CA ILE A 14 14.09 11.32 -10.72
C ILE A 14 15.35 10.55 -10.29
N LEU A 15 16.58 10.91 -10.69
CA LEU A 15 17.75 10.05 -10.48
C LEU A 15 19.07 10.74 -10.06
N LYS A 16 19.05 11.93 -9.45
CA LYS A 16 20.27 12.57 -8.92
C LYS A 16 20.28 12.78 -7.41
N GLY A 17 19.66 11.90 -6.64
CA GLY A 17 19.85 11.82 -5.20
C GLY A 17 21.00 10.86 -4.90
N LYS A 18 22.18 11.38 -4.56
CA LYS A 18 23.24 10.60 -3.93
C LYS A 18 22.66 9.91 -2.70
N PHE A 19 22.91 8.61 -2.59
CA PHE A 19 22.66 7.80 -1.40
C PHE A 19 23.57 8.26 -0.26
N GLU A 20 23.30 9.40 0.36
CA GLU A 20 24.03 9.86 1.54
C GLU A 20 23.01 10.28 2.61
N GLY A 21 22.95 9.56 3.70
CA GLY A 21 22.59 10.19 4.97
C GLY A 21 21.44 9.66 5.79
N SER A 22 20.94 8.42 5.61
CA SER A 22 20.00 7.85 6.58
C SER A 22 20.29 6.40 7.03
N HIS A 23 21.45 5.87 6.64
CA HIS A 23 21.84 4.50 6.99
C HIS A 23 22.19 4.28 8.46
N GLU A 24 22.72 5.27 9.16
CA GLU A 24 23.28 5.05 10.51
C GLU A 24 22.25 4.79 11.63
N LYS A 25 21.00 5.22 11.49
CA LYS A 25 19.95 4.97 12.50
C LYS A 25 19.13 3.70 12.26
N LEU A 26 19.10 3.20 11.02
CA LEU A 26 18.36 1.99 10.65
C LEU A 26 19.19 0.71 10.80
N GLU A 27 20.51 0.81 10.92
CA GLU A 27 21.40 -0.35 11.11
C GLU A 27 21.25 -1.07 12.45
N LYS A 28 20.62 -0.45 13.46
CA LYS A 28 20.40 -1.07 14.79
C LYS A 28 19.17 -1.97 14.89
N CYS A 29 18.25 -1.94 13.92
CA CYS A 29 17.13 -2.86 13.87
C CYS A 29 17.04 -3.47 12.46
N GLY A 30 17.75 -4.58 12.26
CA GLY A 30 17.77 -5.28 10.99
C GLY A 30 16.35 -5.52 10.48
N ARG A 31 16.01 -4.94 9.31
CA ARG A 31 14.80 -5.21 8.50
C ARG A 31 13.45 -5.08 9.21
N CYS A 32 13.30 -4.17 10.18
CA CYS A 32 12.00 -3.94 10.81
C CYS A 32 11.18 -2.95 9.98
N TRP A 33 10.07 -3.44 9.39
CA TRP A 33 9.09 -2.58 8.70
C TRP A 33 8.04 -2.00 9.64
N TYR A 34 8.10 -2.35 10.93
CA TYR A 34 7.10 -1.95 11.91
C TYR A 34 7.64 -0.85 12.81
N LEU A 35 7.01 0.31 12.72
CA LEU A 35 7.34 1.50 13.49
C LEU A 35 6.11 1.95 14.29
N SER A 36 6.34 2.67 15.37
CA SER A 36 5.24 3.34 16.06
C SER A 36 4.61 4.42 15.19
N ARG A 37 3.34 4.74 15.44
CA ARG A 37 2.66 5.84 14.74
C ARG A 37 3.44 7.15 14.85
N LYS A 38 3.98 7.43 16.05
CA LYS A 38 4.77 8.64 16.31
C LYS A 38 6.02 8.70 15.41
N GLU A 39 6.75 7.61 15.29
CA GLU A 39 7.93 7.55 14.41
C GLU A 39 7.56 7.78 12.94
N ILE A 40 6.45 7.19 12.46
CA ILE A 40 5.97 7.39 11.08
C ILE A 40 5.55 8.85 10.86
N ASP A 41 4.85 9.43 11.81
CA ASP A 41 4.28 10.77 11.68
C ASP A 41 5.35 11.89 11.82
N GLU A 42 6.39 11.69 12.64
CA GLU A 42 7.41 12.70 12.95
C GLU A 42 8.69 12.56 12.13
N ASN A 43 9.13 11.33 11.82
CA ASN A 43 10.43 11.05 11.24
C ASN A 43 10.40 10.66 9.74
N SER A 44 9.27 10.92 9.06
CA SER A 44 9.16 10.62 7.63
C SER A 44 10.15 11.45 6.80
N PRO A 45 10.83 10.86 5.80
CA PRO A 45 11.68 11.61 4.85
C PRO A 45 10.94 12.77 4.18
N SER A 46 9.62 12.61 3.97
CA SER A 46 8.77 13.66 3.40
C SER A 46 8.63 14.87 4.33
N ARG A 47 8.66 14.66 5.66
CA ARG A 47 8.67 15.73 6.68
C ARG A 47 9.93 16.58 6.54
N HIS A 48 11.09 15.91 6.44
CA HIS A 48 12.38 16.58 6.30
C HIS A 48 12.45 17.42 5.02
N ASP A 49 11.74 17.01 3.97
CA ASP A 49 11.67 17.75 2.69
C ASP A 49 10.46 18.72 2.62
N GLY A 50 9.83 19.06 3.76
CA GLY A 50 8.82 20.12 3.86
C GLY A 50 7.38 19.71 3.52
N ILE A 51 7.09 18.40 3.38
CA ILE A 51 5.73 17.91 3.19
C ILE A 51 5.08 17.69 4.56
N ASP A 52 3.96 18.36 4.84
CA ASP A 52 3.22 18.20 6.09
C ASP A 52 2.49 16.85 6.19
N LEU A 53 2.07 16.49 7.40
CA LEU A 53 1.38 15.22 7.69
C LEU A 53 0.07 15.09 6.90
N LYS A 54 -0.68 16.18 6.75
CA LYS A 54 -1.94 16.18 6.02
C LYS A 54 -1.73 15.88 4.55
N LYS A 55 -0.73 16.50 3.94
CA LYS A 55 -0.35 16.26 2.55
C LYS A 55 0.18 14.84 2.34
N GLU A 56 1.02 14.35 3.24
CA GLU A 56 1.54 12.97 3.16
C GLU A 56 0.41 11.94 3.27
N ASN A 57 -0.54 12.12 4.21
CA ASN A 57 -1.71 11.25 4.32
C ASN A 57 -2.59 11.31 3.08
N TYR A 58 -2.78 12.49 2.50
CA TYR A 58 -3.49 12.65 1.23
C TYR A 58 -2.80 11.86 0.09
N LEU A 59 -1.47 11.96 -0.02
CA LEU A 59 -0.70 11.22 -1.03
C LEU A 59 -0.79 9.71 -0.81
N ARG A 60 -0.77 9.26 0.46
CA ARG A 60 -0.96 7.85 0.85
C ARG A 60 -2.30 7.31 0.36
N ILE A 61 -3.38 8.05 0.62
CA ILE A 61 -4.72 7.69 0.14
C ILE A 61 -4.76 7.70 -1.39
N SER A 62 -4.12 8.67 -2.04
CA SER A 62 -4.12 8.82 -3.49
C SER A 62 -3.46 7.63 -4.18
N TYR A 63 -2.24 7.23 -3.76
CA TYR A 63 -1.60 6.08 -4.39
C TYR A 63 -2.28 4.75 -4.07
N SER A 64 -2.85 4.59 -2.87
CA SER A 64 -3.58 3.38 -2.52
C SER A 64 -4.87 3.25 -3.33
N THR A 65 -5.60 4.36 -3.53
CA THR A 65 -6.79 4.40 -4.40
C THR A 65 -6.44 4.09 -5.84
N PHE A 66 -5.39 4.72 -6.35
CA PHE A 66 -4.89 4.46 -7.71
C PHE A 66 -4.49 3.00 -7.92
N LEU A 67 -3.79 2.39 -6.96
CA LEU A 67 -3.41 0.97 -7.03
C LEU A 67 -4.64 0.05 -7.03
N GLN A 68 -5.67 0.37 -6.25
CA GLN A 68 -6.92 -0.39 -6.26
C GLN A 68 -7.61 -0.30 -7.64
N GLU A 69 -7.72 0.90 -8.21
CA GLU A 69 -8.29 1.11 -9.54
C GLU A 69 -7.48 0.41 -10.63
N LEU A 70 -6.16 0.52 -10.58
CA LEU A 70 -5.24 -0.12 -11.52
C LEU A 70 -5.34 -1.64 -11.45
N GLY A 71 -5.35 -2.21 -10.25
CA GLY A 71 -5.43 -3.65 -10.05
C GLY A 71 -6.78 -4.23 -10.51
N VAL A 72 -7.89 -3.55 -10.22
CA VAL A 72 -9.21 -3.93 -10.72
C VAL A 72 -9.26 -3.87 -12.25
N ALA A 73 -8.72 -2.83 -12.87
CA ALA A 73 -8.67 -2.68 -14.32
C ALA A 73 -7.77 -3.73 -15.00
N LEU A 74 -6.69 -4.15 -14.35
CA LEU A 74 -5.81 -5.24 -14.78
C LEU A 74 -6.38 -6.64 -14.44
N LYS A 75 -7.45 -6.71 -13.63
CA LYS A 75 -8.06 -7.95 -13.15
C LYS A 75 -7.10 -8.82 -12.32
N VAL A 76 -6.20 -8.20 -11.59
CA VAL A 76 -5.32 -8.93 -10.66
C VAL A 76 -6.06 -9.25 -9.34
N PRO A 77 -5.64 -10.32 -8.63
CA PRO A 77 -6.20 -10.65 -7.31
C PRO A 77 -5.98 -9.55 -6.27
N GLN A 78 -6.85 -9.47 -5.26
CA GLN A 78 -6.76 -8.47 -4.19
C GLN A 78 -5.42 -8.52 -3.42
N PHE A 79 -4.83 -9.70 -3.23
CA PHE A 79 -3.55 -9.81 -2.55
C PHE A 79 -2.40 -9.19 -3.37
N THR A 80 -2.44 -9.24 -4.71
CA THR A 80 -1.48 -8.53 -5.57
C THR A 80 -1.58 -7.01 -5.40
N ILE A 81 -2.82 -6.49 -5.33
CA ILE A 81 -3.08 -5.06 -5.06
C ILE A 81 -2.53 -4.68 -3.67
N ALA A 82 -2.78 -5.54 -2.68
CA ALA A 82 -2.30 -5.33 -1.32
C ALA A 82 -0.76 -5.35 -1.24
N THR A 83 -0.10 -6.26 -1.94
CA THR A 83 1.37 -6.31 -2.04
C THR A 83 1.91 -5.04 -2.68
N ALA A 84 1.32 -4.57 -3.78
CA ALA A 84 1.71 -3.30 -4.41
C ALA A 84 1.56 -2.11 -3.45
N SER A 85 0.46 -2.07 -2.68
CA SER A 85 0.23 -1.02 -1.68
C SER A 85 1.28 -1.07 -0.56
N VAL A 86 1.60 -2.25 -0.05
CA VAL A 86 2.66 -2.41 0.98
C VAL A 86 4.02 -1.98 0.44
N PHE A 87 4.36 -2.31 -0.81
CA PHE A 87 5.60 -1.85 -1.44
C PHE A 87 5.66 -0.31 -1.51
N CYS A 88 4.59 0.36 -1.90
CA CYS A 88 4.51 1.83 -1.87
C CYS A 88 4.68 2.38 -0.46
N HIS A 89 4.02 1.80 0.54
CA HIS A 89 4.16 2.22 1.94
C HIS A 89 5.59 2.07 2.44
N ARG A 90 6.23 0.92 2.19
CA ARG A 90 7.63 0.66 2.55
C ARG A 90 8.59 1.59 1.80
N PHE A 91 8.32 1.88 0.52
CA PHE A 91 9.10 2.81 -0.28
C PHE A 91 9.05 4.22 0.31
N PHE A 92 7.85 4.77 0.55
CA PHE A 92 7.69 6.12 1.10
C PHE A 92 7.98 6.23 2.60
N LEU A 93 8.17 5.13 3.29
CA LEU A 93 8.77 5.12 4.63
C LEU A 93 10.26 5.51 4.59
N ARG A 94 10.97 5.20 3.49
CA ARG A 94 12.40 5.43 3.31
C ARG A 94 12.73 6.54 2.31
N GLN A 95 11.79 6.90 1.45
CA GLN A 95 11.96 7.90 0.39
C GLN A 95 10.90 9.00 0.50
N SER A 96 11.29 10.22 0.10
CA SER A 96 10.41 11.38 0.17
C SER A 96 9.48 11.48 -1.03
N HIS A 97 8.23 11.85 -0.77
CA HIS A 97 7.27 12.23 -1.80
C HIS A 97 7.64 13.51 -2.55
N ALA A 98 8.52 14.37 -2.00
CA ALA A 98 9.00 15.55 -2.70
C ALA A 98 9.95 15.20 -3.84
N LYS A 99 10.66 14.08 -3.74
CA LYS A 99 11.67 13.63 -4.70
C LYS A 99 11.17 12.55 -5.66
N ASN A 100 10.03 11.94 -5.37
CA ASN A 100 9.52 10.79 -6.12
C ASN A 100 8.05 10.99 -6.48
N ASP A 101 7.72 10.95 -7.76
CA ASP A 101 6.32 10.96 -8.20
C ASP A 101 5.65 9.64 -7.80
N TRP A 102 4.68 9.75 -6.91
CA TRP A 102 3.93 8.60 -6.42
C TRP A 102 3.24 7.79 -7.51
N ARG A 103 2.88 8.42 -8.65
CA ARG A 103 2.23 7.72 -9.78
C ARG A 103 3.21 6.74 -10.42
N ILE A 104 4.42 7.18 -10.68
CA ILE A 104 5.48 6.36 -11.27
C ILE A 104 5.86 5.22 -10.33
N ILE A 105 6.05 5.53 -9.04
CA ILE A 105 6.37 4.52 -8.02
C ILE A 105 5.25 3.50 -7.89
N SER A 106 3.98 3.94 -7.91
CA SER A 106 2.83 3.02 -7.81
C SER A 106 2.74 2.07 -9.00
N ILE A 107 2.98 2.55 -10.23
CA ILE A 107 3.00 1.70 -11.43
C ILE A 107 4.11 0.65 -11.32
N ALA A 108 5.31 1.07 -10.89
CA ALA A 108 6.44 0.17 -10.68
C ALA A 108 6.14 -0.87 -9.59
N CYS A 109 5.54 -0.45 -8.46
CA CYS A 109 5.12 -1.35 -7.39
C CYS A 109 4.05 -2.35 -7.85
N MET A 110 3.07 -1.94 -8.66
CA MET A 110 2.07 -2.86 -9.22
C MET A 110 2.70 -3.88 -10.16
N PHE A 111 3.61 -3.44 -11.03
CA PHE A 111 4.33 -4.32 -11.94
C PHE A 111 5.19 -5.34 -11.18
N LEU A 112 5.93 -4.90 -10.16
CA LEU A 112 6.73 -5.76 -9.29
C LEU A 112 5.85 -6.72 -8.49
N ALA A 113 4.76 -6.26 -7.90
CA ALA A 113 3.83 -7.10 -7.15
C ALA A 113 3.22 -8.20 -8.01
N GLY A 114 2.87 -7.92 -9.26
CA GLY A 114 2.40 -8.93 -10.20
C GLY A 114 3.42 -10.06 -10.43
N LYS A 115 4.71 -9.73 -10.47
CA LYS A 115 5.78 -10.74 -10.57
C LYS A 115 5.94 -11.55 -9.28
N VAL A 116 5.90 -10.89 -8.13
CA VAL A 116 6.09 -11.52 -6.81
C VAL A 116 4.94 -12.45 -6.47
N GLU A 117 3.71 -12.07 -6.82
CA GLU A 117 2.49 -12.84 -6.52
C GLU A 117 2.08 -13.80 -7.65
N GLU A 118 2.98 -14.08 -8.59
CA GLU A 118 2.74 -14.99 -9.71
C GLU A 118 1.50 -14.66 -10.57
N THR A 119 1.19 -13.36 -10.65
CA THR A 119 0.10 -12.80 -11.48
C THR A 119 0.65 -11.76 -12.47
N PRO A 120 1.67 -12.12 -13.28
CA PRO A 120 2.38 -11.15 -14.10
C PRO A 120 1.51 -10.64 -15.24
N HIS A 121 1.66 -9.34 -15.52
CA HIS A 121 1.12 -8.68 -16.70
C HIS A 121 2.24 -8.13 -17.56
N LEU A 122 1.98 -7.98 -18.86
CA LEU A 122 2.93 -7.30 -19.73
C LEU A 122 3.08 -5.84 -19.26
N LEU A 123 4.31 -5.35 -19.18
CA LEU A 123 4.57 -3.97 -18.78
C LEU A 123 3.79 -2.96 -19.62
N ARG A 124 3.60 -3.26 -20.92
CA ARG A 124 2.79 -2.45 -21.83
C ARG A 124 1.36 -2.27 -21.33
N ASP A 125 0.73 -3.34 -20.88
CA ASP A 125 -0.66 -3.31 -20.45
C ASP A 125 -0.78 -2.53 -19.13
N VAL A 126 0.15 -2.74 -18.21
CA VAL A 126 0.22 -1.98 -16.95
C VAL A 126 0.35 -0.49 -17.22
N ILE A 127 1.28 -0.08 -18.11
CA ILE A 127 1.47 1.33 -18.47
C ILE A 127 0.23 1.91 -19.13
N VAL A 128 -0.33 1.24 -20.14
CA VAL A 128 -1.50 1.75 -20.88
C VAL A 128 -2.71 1.91 -19.98
N VAL A 129 -2.98 0.94 -19.10
CA VAL A 129 -4.10 1.01 -18.15
C VAL A 129 -3.88 2.11 -17.13
N ALA A 130 -2.68 2.21 -16.56
CA ALA A 130 -2.32 3.24 -15.60
C ALA A 130 -2.51 4.66 -16.18
N TYR A 131 -2.05 4.90 -17.41
CA TYR A 131 -2.20 6.19 -18.06
C TYR A 131 -3.66 6.54 -18.40
N LYS A 132 -4.49 5.56 -18.72
CA LYS A 132 -5.94 5.77 -18.86
C LYS A 132 -6.58 6.25 -17.56
N ILE A 133 -6.17 5.68 -16.43
CA ILE A 133 -6.68 6.09 -15.10
C ILE A 133 -6.18 7.49 -14.75
N ILE A 134 -4.88 7.77 -14.91
CA ILE A 134 -4.28 9.07 -14.60
C ILE A 134 -4.91 10.19 -15.43
N HIS A 135 -5.17 9.94 -16.71
CA HIS A 135 -5.71 10.90 -17.66
C HIS A 135 -7.20 10.66 -17.99
N ALA A 136 -7.99 10.14 -17.02
CA ALA A 136 -9.40 9.80 -17.22
C ALA A 136 -10.25 10.98 -17.74
N LYS A 137 -9.86 12.22 -17.41
CA LYS A 137 -10.53 13.45 -17.86
C LYS A 137 -10.07 13.96 -19.23
N ASN A 138 -8.98 13.41 -19.77
CA ASN A 138 -8.40 13.83 -21.04
C ASN A 138 -8.08 12.60 -21.90
N ALA A 139 -9.04 12.23 -22.77
CA ALA A 139 -8.92 11.04 -23.61
C ALA A 139 -7.76 11.12 -24.62
N GLU A 140 -7.42 12.31 -25.10
CA GLU A 140 -6.31 12.52 -26.04
C GLU A 140 -4.97 12.22 -25.35
N GLU A 141 -4.77 12.76 -24.16
CA GLU A 141 -3.56 12.51 -23.36
C GLU A 141 -3.44 11.03 -22.99
N ALA A 142 -4.54 10.38 -22.60
CA ALA A 142 -4.58 8.95 -22.34
C ALA A 142 -4.19 8.09 -23.57
N GLN A 143 -4.47 8.56 -24.80
CA GLN A 143 -4.11 7.85 -26.03
C GLN A 143 -2.63 8.08 -26.42
N ARG A 144 -2.01 9.21 -26.05
CA ARG A 144 -0.62 9.55 -26.40
C ARG A 144 0.37 8.48 -25.95
N VAL A 145 0.10 7.79 -24.83
CA VAL A 145 0.98 6.71 -24.35
C VAL A 145 1.10 5.53 -25.32
N LYS A 146 0.21 5.42 -26.32
CA LYS A 146 0.28 4.39 -27.36
C LYS A 146 1.26 4.74 -28.49
N GLN A 147 1.69 6.00 -28.60
CA GLN A 147 2.72 6.42 -29.54
C GLN A 147 4.05 5.80 -29.12
N LYS A 148 4.80 5.29 -30.10
CA LYS A 148 6.01 4.48 -29.86
C LYS A 148 7.04 5.19 -29.00
N GLU A 149 7.30 6.45 -29.29
CA GLU A 149 8.29 7.28 -28.61
C GLU A 149 7.88 7.55 -27.16
N VAL A 150 6.63 7.95 -26.96
CA VAL A 150 6.05 8.22 -25.63
C VAL A 150 6.06 6.93 -24.79
N TYR A 151 5.61 5.83 -25.37
CA TYR A 151 5.62 4.54 -24.69
C TYR A 151 7.03 4.14 -24.29
N GLN A 152 8.02 4.27 -25.16
CA GLN A 152 9.40 3.90 -24.86
C GLN A 152 9.96 4.71 -23.68
N GLN A 153 9.75 6.02 -23.66
CA GLN A 153 10.16 6.88 -22.56
C GLN A 153 9.51 6.45 -21.22
N LYS A 154 8.19 6.17 -21.25
CA LYS A 154 7.48 5.74 -20.03
C LYS A 154 7.92 4.36 -19.57
N LYS A 155 8.17 3.44 -20.50
CA LYS A 155 8.72 2.12 -20.21
C LYS A 155 10.06 2.20 -19.50
N GLU A 156 10.99 3.00 -20.01
CA GLU A 156 12.30 3.19 -19.40
C GLU A 156 12.18 3.79 -18.00
N LEU A 157 11.32 4.79 -17.82
CA LEU A 157 11.07 5.43 -16.53
C LEU A 157 10.51 4.43 -15.50
N ILE A 158 9.56 3.56 -15.88
CA ILE A 158 8.99 2.57 -14.97
C ILE A 158 10.01 1.49 -14.61
N LEU A 159 10.82 1.02 -15.56
CA LEU A 159 11.87 0.04 -15.29
C LEU A 159 12.96 0.60 -14.36
N GLN A 160 13.33 1.87 -14.54
CA GLN A 160 14.24 2.54 -13.62
C GLN A 160 13.62 2.67 -12.22
N ALA A 161 12.34 3.08 -12.14
CA ALA A 161 11.62 3.17 -10.88
C ALA A 161 11.50 1.81 -10.19
N GLU A 162 11.29 0.73 -10.92
CA GLU A 162 11.29 -0.63 -10.37
C GLU A 162 12.64 -0.98 -9.71
N GLY A 163 13.75 -0.66 -10.37
CA GLY A 163 15.09 -0.83 -9.80
C GLY A 163 15.28 -0.03 -8.50
N VAL A 164 14.81 1.21 -8.48
CA VAL A 164 14.86 2.07 -7.28
C VAL A 164 13.99 1.51 -6.17
N VAL A 165 12.80 0.99 -6.48
CA VAL A 165 11.92 0.31 -5.52
C VAL A 165 12.62 -0.91 -4.94
N LEU A 166 13.17 -1.81 -5.76
CA LEU A 166 13.88 -3.01 -5.31
C LEU A 166 15.01 -2.69 -4.33
N VAL A 167 15.84 -1.73 -4.67
CA VAL A 167 16.95 -1.28 -3.80
C VAL A 167 16.43 -0.65 -2.50
N THR A 168 15.39 0.19 -2.58
CA THR A 168 14.79 0.84 -1.39
C THR A 168 14.17 -0.19 -0.44
N LEU A 169 13.56 -1.25 -0.99
CA LEU A 169 13.01 -2.35 -0.21
C LEU A 169 14.07 -3.33 0.28
N ASP A 170 15.35 -3.12 -0.07
CA ASP A 170 16.44 -4.05 0.25
C ASP A 170 16.14 -5.50 -0.23
N PHE A 171 15.44 -5.61 -1.35
CA PHE A 171 14.95 -6.89 -1.93
C PHE A 171 14.09 -7.72 -0.97
N ASP A 172 13.58 -7.13 0.12
CA ASP A 172 12.61 -7.79 1.00
C ASP A 172 11.20 -7.69 0.41
N LEU A 173 10.90 -8.63 -0.48
CA LEU A 173 9.65 -8.69 -1.25
C LEU A 173 8.58 -9.57 -0.60
N ILE A 174 8.87 -10.17 0.55
CA ILE A 174 7.92 -11.05 1.24
C ILE A 174 6.91 -10.17 1.99
N VAL A 175 5.63 -10.28 1.61
CA VAL A 175 4.53 -9.62 2.28
C VAL A 175 3.57 -10.65 2.88
N ARG A 176 3.33 -10.56 4.18
CA ARG A 176 2.34 -11.40 4.86
C ARG A 176 1.02 -10.67 4.93
N HIS A 177 0.01 -11.20 4.25
CA HIS A 177 -1.32 -10.59 4.21
C HIS A 177 -2.25 -11.11 5.32
N PRO A 178 -3.16 -10.28 5.85
CA PRO A 178 -4.11 -10.68 6.88
C PRO A 178 -5.24 -11.59 6.37
N TYR A 179 -5.52 -11.64 5.06
CA TYR A 179 -6.69 -12.29 4.48
C TYR A 179 -6.84 -13.78 4.82
N LYS A 180 -5.74 -14.55 4.72
CA LYS A 180 -5.77 -16.00 5.01
C LYS A 180 -6.10 -16.27 6.48
N LEU A 181 -5.47 -15.52 7.38
CA LEU A 181 -5.71 -15.62 8.82
C LEU A 181 -7.14 -15.24 9.18
N LEU A 182 -7.64 -14.13 8.59
CA LEU A 182 -9.00 -13.66 8.77
C LEU A 182 -10.03 -14.74 8.40
N VAL A 183 -9.92 -15.34 7.21
CA VAL A 183 -10.83 -16.38 6.75
C VAL A 183 -10.78 -17.62 7.66
N GLN A 184 -9.57 -18.03 8.08
CA GLN A 184 -9.40 -19.17 8.98
C GLN A 184 -10.08 -18.93 10.35
N ALA A 185 -9.90 -17.76 10.92
CA ALA A 185 -10.51 -17.41 12.22
C ALA A 185 -12.04 -17.31 12.13
N ILE A 186 -12.58 -16.68 11.08
CA ILE A 186 -14.04 -16.56 10.91
C ILE A 186 -14.70 -17.93 10.76
N LYS A 187 -14.07 -18.88 10.08
CA LYS A 187 -14.58 -20.26 9.99
C LYS A 187 -14.72 -20.94 11.36
N LYS A 188 -13.86 -20.59 12.32
CA LYS A 188 -13.93 -21.12 13.70
C LYS A 188 -14.97 -20.41 14.57
N ILE A 189 -15.22 -19.13 14.31
CA ILE A 189 -16.20 -18.31 15.06
C ILE A 189 -17.63 -18.82 14.90
N LYS A 190 -18.00 -19.40 13.74
CA LYS A 190 -19.30 -20.01 13.42
C LYS A 190 -20.53 -19.10 13.60
N VAL A 191 -20.37 -17.78 13.68
CA VAL A 191 -21.46 -16.81 13.84
C VAL A 191 -21.47 -15.87 12.66
N ALA A 192 -22.59 -15.79 11.92
CA ALA A 192 -22.81 -14.89 10.78
C ALA A 192 -21.59 -14.80 9.84
N GLN A 193 -21.02 -15.95 9.48
CA GLN A 193 -19.70 -16.07 8.84
C GLN A 193 -19.56 -15.21 7.58
N ASP A 194 -20.52 -15.23 6.68
CA ASP A 194 -20.44 -14.51 5.41
C ASP A 194 -20.47 -12.99 5.61
N ALA A 195 -21.40 -12.50 6.44
CA ALA A 195 -21.49 -11.06 6.74
C ALA A 195 -20.25 -10.57 7.51
N LEU A 196 -19.79 -11.35 8.50
CA LEU A 196 -18.60 -11.03 9.28
C LEU A 196 -17.35 -11.00 8.38
N ALA A 197 -17.21 -12.02 7.50
CA ALA A 197 -16.09 -12.10 6.57
C ALA A 197 -16.07 -10.92 5.61
N GLN A 198 -17.21 -10.57 5.02
CA GLN A 198 -17.29 -9.45 4.07
C GLN A 198 -16.93 -8.12 4.72
N VAL A 199 -17.48 -7.85 5.92
CA VAL A 199 -17.19 -6.58 6.61
C VAL A 199 -15.75 -6.54 7.10
N ALA A 200 -15.22 -7.62 7.65
CA ALA A 200 -13.83 -7.69 8.09
C ALA A 200 -12.85 -7.57 6.90
N TRP A 201 -13.16 -8.19 5.77
CA TRP A 201 -12.39 -8.05 4.53
C TRP A 201 -12.34 -6.59 4.06
N ASN A 202 -13.48 -5.89 4.10
CA ASN A 202 -13.53 -4.48 3.75
C ASN A 202 -12.66 -3.62 4.69
N PHE A 203 -12.67 -3.89 6.01
CA PHE A 203 -11.78 -3.19 6.95
C PHE A 203 -10.30 -3.43 6.65
N VAL A 204 -9.90 -4.64 6.24
CA VAL A 204 -8.53 -4.90 5.80
C VAL A 204 -8.18 -4.06 4.56
N ASN A 205 -9.08 -4.01 3.57
CA ASN A 205 -8.87 -3.22 2.36
C ASN A 205 -8.82 -1.71 2.64
N ASP A 206 -9.68 -1.20 3.52
CA ASP A 206 -9.65 0.20 3.94
C ASP A 206 -8.36 0.53 4.70
N GLY A 207 -7.84 -0.43 5.47
CA GLY A 207 -6.55 -0.32 6.16
C GLY A 207 -5.36 -0.09 5.21
N LEU A 208 -5.43 -0.56 3.95
CA LEU A 208 -4.40 -0.31 2.94
C LEU A 208 -4.28 1.16 2.53
N ARG A 209 -5.25 2.02 2.89
CA ARG A 209 -5.17 3.47 2.66
C ARG A 209 -4.48 4.21 3.80
N THR A 210 -4.06 3.51 4.81
CA THR A 210 -3.44 4.05 6.03
C THR A 210 -2.04 3.48 6.23
N SER A 211 -1.34 3.93 7.27
CA SER A 211 -0.04 3.39 7.64
C SER A 211 -0.11 2.13 8.53
N ILE A 212 -1.28 1.49 8.66
CA ILE A 212 -1.49 0.38 9.59
C ILE A 212 -0.57 -0.83 9.29
N CYS A 213 -0.26 -1.08 8.02
CA CYS A 213 0.65 -2.16 7.62
C CYS A 213 2.12 -1.90 7.96
N LEU A 214 2.47 -0.65 8.32
CA LEU A 214 3.77 -0.25 8.85
C LEU A 214 3.80 -0.19 10.39
N GLN A 215 2.68 -0.43 11.06
CA GLN A 215 2.56 -0.36 12.52
C GLN A 215 2.29 -1.73 13.13
N PHE A 216 1.52 -2.57 12.45
CA PHE A 216 1.02 -3.83 12.97
C PHE A 216 1.32 -5.00 12.04
N GLN A 217 1.55 -6.15 12.64
CA GLN A 217 1.72 -7.39 11.90
C GLN A 217 0.38 -7.88 11.33
N SER A 218 0.43 -8.72 10.29
CA SER A 218 -0.76 -9.19 9.57
C SER A 218 -1.80 -9.88 10.46
N HIS A 219 -1.38 -10.62 11.49
CA HIS A 219 -2.28 -11.29 12.44
C HIS A 219 -3.02 -10.27 13.33
N GLN A 220 -2.35 -9.19 13.75
CA GLN A 220 -2.96 -8.12 14.53
C GLN A 220 -3.98 -7.34 13.69
N ILE A 221 -3.65 -7.04 12.42
CA ILE A 221 -4.59 -6.39 11.47
C ILE A 221 -5.82 -7.27 11.25
N ALA A 222 -5.63 -8.59 11.09
CA ALA A 222 -6.74 -9.53 10.92
C ALA A 222 -7.64 -9.56 12.16
N ALA A 223 -7.06 -9.62 13.37
CA ALA A 223 -7.80 -9.59 14.62
C ALA A 223 -8.59 -8.29 14.80
N GLY A 224 -7.97 -7.14 14.58
CA GLY A 224 -8.62 -5.84 14.63
C GLY A 224 -9.77 -5.71 13.63
N ALA A 225 -9.60 -6.24 12.41
CA ALA A 225 -10.64 -6.23 11.38
C ALA A 225 -11.86 -7.08 11.79
N VAL A 226 -11.65 -8.27 12.38
CA VAL A 226 -12.74 -9.12 12.91
C VAL A 226 -13.45 -8.44 14.08
N PHE A 227 -12.69 -7.84 15.01
CA PHE A 227 -13.24 -7.11 16.15
C PHE A 227 -14.13 -5.94 15.70
N LEU A 228 -13.65 -5.10 14.79
CA LEU A 228 -14.39 -3.97 14.26
C LEU A 228 -15.63 -4.41 13.46
N ALA A 229 -15.51 -5.49 12.69
CA ALA A 229 -16.63 -6.05 11.94
C ALA A 229 -17.74 -6.58 12.86
N ALA A 230 -17.38 -7.30 13.92
CA ALA A 230 -18.32 -7.77 14.92
C ALA A 230 -19.04 -6.61 15.63
N LYS A 231 -18.29 -5.59 16.02
CA LYS A 231 -18.82 -4.37 16.65
C LYS A 231 -19.80 -3.65 15.72
N ARG A 232 -19.45 -3.49 14.43
CA ARG A 232 -20.29 -2.86 13.41
C ARG A 232 -21.59 -3.64 13.17
N LEU A 233 -21.51 -4.97 13.14
CA LEU A 233 -22.66 -5.87 12.95
C LEU A 233 -23.44 -6.14 14.23
N LYS A 234 -22.99 -5.59 15.38
CA LYS A 234 -23.57 -5.85 16.71
C LYS A 234 -23.61 -7.34 17.06
N LEU A 235 -22.64 -8.10 16.57
CA LEU A 235 -22.52 -9.53 16.83
C LEU A 235 -21.80 -9.76 18.17
N LYS A 236 -22.36 -10.62 19.01
CA LYS A 236 -21.65 -11.14 20.18
C LYS A 236 -20.85 -12.36 19.72
N ILE A 237 -19.55 -12.17 19.53
CA ILE A 237 -18.65 -13.29 19.29
C ILE A 237 -18.41 -13.98 20.65
N PRO A 238 -18.48 -15.33 20.70
CA PRO A 238 -18.19 -16.05 21.93
C PRO A 238 -16.80 -15.70 22.46
N SER A 239 -16.75 -15.09 23.63
CA SER A 239 -15.51 -14.69 24.32
C SER A 239 -15.24 -15.56 25.55
N GLY A 240 -16.14 -16.48 25.87
CA GLY A 240 -16.04 -17.37 27.02
C GLY A 240 -15.65 -18.78 26.61
N GLY A 241 -14.71 -19.39 27.29
CA GLY A 241 -14.21 -20.74 27.07
C GLY A 241 -12.69 -20.79 27.19
N GLU A 242 -12.11 -21.99 27.14
CA GLU A 242 -10.66 -22.18 27.24
C GLU A 242 -9.86 -21.51 26.10
N ASN A 243 -10.50 -21.24 24.95
CA ASN A 243 -9.89 -20.63 23.76
C ASN A 243 -10.74 -19.48 23.20
N PRO A 244 -10.63 -18.24 23.69
CA PRO A 244 -11.31 -17.10 23.11
C PRO A 244 -10.81 -16.82 21.67
N TRP A 245 -11.70 -16.30 20.80
CA TRP A 245 -11.45 -16.16 19.36
C TRP A 245 -10.18 -15.34 19.01
N TRP A 246 -9.80 -14.37 19.84
CA TRP A 246 -8.60 -13.54 19.59
C TRP A 246 -7.28 -14.30 19.79
N GLN A 247 -7.27 -15.41 20.53
CA GLN A 247 -6.10 -16.27 20.68
C GLN A 247 -5.67 -16.90 19.36
N GLU A 248 -6.63 -17.11 18.43
CA GLU A 248 -6.30 -17.57 17.07
C GLU A 248 -5.33 -16.64 16.32
N PHE A 249 -5.33 -15.37 16.71
CA PHE A 249 -4.44 -14.37 16.16
C PHE A 249 -3.21 -14.09 17.04
N GLY A 250 -3.09 -14.74 18.20
CA GLY A 250 -2.00 -14.48 19.14
C GLY A 250 -2.03 -13.06 19.71
N VAL A 251 -3.21 -12.46 19.85
CA VAL A 251 -3.40 -11.12 20.43
C VAL A 251 -4.18 -11.18 21.73
N THR A 252 -4.05 -10.14 22.55
CA THR A 252 -4.83 -9.97 23.79
C THR A 252 -6.01 -9.04 23.55
N ILE A 253 -7.01 -9.09 24.44
CA ILE A 253 -8.18 -8.20 24.36
C ILE A 253 -7.77 -6.73 24.52
N HIS A 254 -6.80 -6.43 25.41
CA HIS A 254 -6.26 -5.07 25.60
C HIS A 254 -5.65 -4.50 24.31
N GLN A 255 -4.93 -5.34 23.53
CA GLN A 255 -4.38 -4.91 22.24
C GLN A 255 -5.48 -4.59 21.20
N LEU A 256 -6.69 -5.16 21.33
CA LEU A 256 -7.83 -4.89 20.45
C LEU A 256 -8.64 -3.66 20.89
N GLU A 257 -8.69 -3.37 22.18
CA GLU A 257 -9.44 -2.26 22.74
C GLU A 257 -8.66 -0.94 22.74
N GLY A 258 -7.33 -0.99 22.57
CA GLY A 258 -6.49 0.19 22.35
C GLY A 258 -6.13 0.94 23.63
N ASP A 259 -5.74 0.20 24.66
CA ASP A 259 -5.11 0.77 25.87
C ASP A 259 -3.65 1.17 25.63
#